data_562693f76633724e159e9082c2b7772c
#
_entry.id   562693f76633724e159e9082c2b7772c
#
_cell.length_a   1.000
_cell.length_b   1.000
_cell.length_c   1.000
_cell.angle_alpha   90.00
_cell.angle_beta   90.00
_cell.angle_gamma   90.00
#
_symmetry.space_group_name_H-M   'P 1'
#
loop_
_entity.id
_entity.type
_entity.pdbx_description
1 polymer ?
#
loop_
_entity_poly.entity_id
_entity_poly.type
_entity_poly.pdbx_seq_one_letter_code
_entity_poly.pdbx_strand_id
1 'polypeptide(L)'
;MQYTHPVLHMEKVCRSYKAKGIKRNVLSDLSLDIHPQEIVCLLGPNGAGKTTTVKIASTLLLPDSGTVEICGVDAVRQPRKACEHLSLLLGGEDGFYLSASAVDNLLFFAQVSGVPLIKQKALINEALVKVNLFEVRDQPVRTFSRGMRQRLHIARTLVAQNSLILLDEPTTGLDPESASGVRQLISELRHVPSGILLTTHTMREVELLADRVVVIQDGKSIFKGTLEEMRNSVEINHVSTYLAHAVSEDQIKKLKEQVGGSSVEVLDKCDSYYIDVAWTVSVPNELDERMFTWKKVNERNPSLEEVYLGLLSGRRKKDER
;
A
#
# COMPACT_ATOMS: atom_id res chain seq x y z
N MET A 1 -10.38 23.21 8.69
CA MET A 1 -9.57 24.01 7.73
C MET A 1 -9.22 23.09 6.57
N GLN A 2 -9.69 23.35 5.35
CA GLN A 2 -9.22 22.63 4.18
C GLN A 2 -7.78 23.11 3.92
N TYR A 3 -6.84 22.20 4.04
CA TYR A 3 -5.46 22.44 3.63
C TYR A 3 -5.43 22.57 2.12
N THR A 4 -5.07 23.74 1.62
CA THR A 4 -5.13 24.09 0.19
C THR A 4 -3.97 23.51 -0.62
N HIS A 5 -2.91 23.02 0.03
CA HIS A 5 -1.72 22.48 -0.63
C HIS A 5 -1.39 21.06 -0.14
N PRO A 6 -1.00 20.16 -1.04
CA PRO A 6 -0.54 18.81 -0.66
C PRO A 6 0.79 18.88 0.11
N VAL A 7 1.01 17.92 1.02
CA VAL A 7 2.31 17.75 1.69
C VAL A 7 3.30 16.99 0.82
N LEU A 8 2.81 16.18 -0.13
CA LEU A 8 3.59 15.61 -1.23
C LEU A 8 2.85 15.87 -2.53
N HIS A 9 3.55 16.47 -3.50
CA HIS A 9 3.10 16.62 -4.88
C HIS A 9 4.12 15.99 -5.82
N MET A 10 3.68 15.03 -6.59
CA MET A 10 4.49 14.40 -7.66
C MET A 10 3.74 14.54 -8.97
N GLU A 11 4.39 15.10 -10.00
CA GLU A 11 3.78 15.28 -11.31
C GLU A 11 4.68 14.70 -12.43
N LYS A 12 4.11 13.79 -13.22
CA LYS A 12 4.71 13.13 -14.39
C LYS A 12 6.12 12.59 -14.12
N VAL A 13 6.30 11.98 -12.95
CA VAL A 13 7.59 11.43 -12.52
C VAL A 13 7.93 10.19 -13.33
N CYS A 14 9.11 10.22 -13.96
CA CYS A 14 9.67 9.09 -14.71
C CYS A 14 10.98 8.62 -14.07
N ARG A 15 11.22 7.31 -14.11
CA ARG A 15 12.50 6.72 -13.71
C ARG A 15 12.80 5.45 -14.47
N SER A 16 14.04 5.35 -14.95
CA SER A 16 14.57 4.17 -15.62
C SER A 16 15.88 3.70 -15.01
N TYR A 17 16.16 2.42 -15.15
CA TYR A 17 17.45 1.83 -14.78
C TYR A 17 18.10 1.18 -16.00
N LYS A 18 19.43 1.27 -16.07
CA LYS A 18 20.21 0.53 -17.08
C LYS A 18 20.86 -0.68 -16.40
N ALA A 19 20.52 -1.88 -16.85
CA ALA A 19 21.15 -3.12 -16.42
C ALA A 19 21.59 -3.93 -17.66
N LYS A 20 22.85 -4.32 -17.74
CA LYS A 20 23.42 -5.09 -18.85
C LYS A 20 23.12 -4.50 -20.23
N GLY A 21 23.17 -3.16 -20.36
CA GLY A 21 22.91 -2.45 -21.62
C GLY A 21 21.42 -2.23 -21.97
N ILE A 22 20.50 -2.86 -21.24
CA ILE A 22 19.05 -2.73 -21.45
C ILE A 22 18.51 -1.63 -20.54
N LYS A 23 17.79 -0.67 -21.11
CA LYS A 23 17.04 0.36 -20.36
C LYS A 23 15.68 -0.20 -19.99
N ARG A 24 15.36 -0.26 -18.68
CA ARG A 24 14.05 -0.63 -18.16
C ARG A 24 13.40 0.58 -17.50
N ASN A 25 12.25 0.99 -18.00
CA ASN A 25 11.44 2.01 -17.34
C ASN A 25 10.76 1.39 -16.12
N VAL A 26 10.90 2.03 -14.96
CA VAL A 26 10.30 1.58 -13.71
C VAL A 26 9.18 2.51 -13.27
N LEU A 27 9.25 3.80 -13.61
CA LEU A 27 8.16 4.75 -13.49
C LEU A 27 7.98 5.47 -14.82
N SER A 28 6.73 5.67 -15.22
CA SER A 28 6.33 6.35 -16.47
C SER A 28 5.15 7.27 -16.19
N ASP A 29 5.41 8.58 -16.14
CA ASP A 29 4.42 9.64 -15.90
C ASP A 29 3.59 9.47 -14.62
N LEU A 30 4.22 8.97 -13.55
CA LEU A 30 3.54 8.81 -12.27
C LEU A 30 3.25 10.18 -11.65
N SER A 31 1.99 10.44 -11.34
CA SER A 31 1.57 11.63 -10.60
C SER A 31 0.73 11.21 -9.40
N LEU A 32 0.95 11.82 -8.23
CA LEU A 32 0.14 11.62 -7.04
C LEU A 32 0.28 12.80 -6.10
N ASP A 33 -0.77 13.08 -5.32
CA ASP A 33 -0.81 14.09 -4.27
C ASP A 33 -1.20 13.44 -2.96
N ILE A 34 -0.64 13.96 -1.85
CA ILE A 34 -1.01 13.57 -0.50
C ILE A 34 -1.29 14.83 0.30
N HIS A 35 -2.46 14.86 0.94
CA HIS A 35 -2.86 15.97 1.80
C HIS A 35 -2.60 15.67 3.29
N PRO A 36 -2.52 16.68 4.15
CA PRO A 36 -2.46 16.48 5.59
C PRO A 36 -3.63 15.65 6.10
N GLN A 37 -3.39 14.80 7.09
CA GLN A 37 -4.38 13.90 7.70
C GLN A 37 -4.98 12.88 6.72
N GLU A 38 -4.27 12.55 5.65
CA GLU A 38 -4.66 11.59 4.63
C GLU A 38 -3.68 10.42 4.58
N ILE A 39 -4.20 9.19 4.50
CA ILE A 39 -3.43 7.98 4.21
C ILE A 39 -3.70 7.57 2.75
N VAL A 40 -2.70 7.76 1.91
CA VAL A 40 -2.73 7.29 0.51
C VAL A 40 -1.99 5.96 0.42
N CYS A 41 -2.70 4.90 0.02
CA CYS A 41 -2.10 3.59 -0.23
C CYS A 41 -1.66 3.48 -1.69
N LEU A 42 -0.37 3.27 -1.92
CA LEU A 42 0.19 2.90 -3.23
C LEU A 42 0.19 1.38 -3.37
N LEU A 43 -0.81 0.86 -4.07
CA LEU A 43 -1.07 -0.56 -4.25
C LEU A 43 -0.52 -1.05 -5.57
N GLY A 44 0.14 -2.19 -5.59
CA GLY A 44 0.61 -2.83 -6.83
C GLY A 44 1.44 -4.08 -6.58
N PRO A 45 1.66 -4.91 -7.61
CA PRO A 45 2.47 -6.11 -7.50
C PRO A 45 3.94 -5.77 -7.24
N ASN A 46 4.73 -6.80 -6.91
CA ASN A 46 6.18 -6.65 -6.77
C ASN A 46 6.79 -6.21 -8.11
N GLY A 47 7.69 -5.24 -8.05
CA GLY A 47 8.32 -4.66 -9.24
C GLY A 47 7.49 -3.60 -9.99
N ALA A 48 6.29 -3.24 -9.53
CA ALA A 48 5.45 -2.21 -10.14
C ALA A 48 6.02 -0.77 -10.02
N GLY A 49 7.02 -0.55 -9.14
CA GLY A 49 7.62 0.76 -8.93
C GLY A 49 7.36 1.39 -7.56
N LYS A 50 6.66 0.70 -6.63
CA LYS A 50 6.29 1.22 -5.29
C LYS A 50 7.50 1.76 -4.51
N THR A 51 8.49 0.92 -4.24
CA THR A 51 9.72 1.32 -3.52
C THR A 51 10.51 2.40 -4.27
N THR A 52 10.49 2.40 -5.61
CA THR A 52 11.11 3.47 -6.41
C THR A 52 10.39 4.79 -6.20
N THR A 53 9.07 4.79 -6.14
CA THR A 53 8.25 5.98 -5.82
C THR A 53 8.60 6.53 -4.44
N VAL A 54 8.66 5.66 -3.42
CA VAL A 54 9.04 6.06 -2.05
C VAL A 54 10.48 6.63 -2.01
N LYS A 55 11.44 6.00 -2.71
CA LYS A 55 12.83 6.51 -2.77
C LYS A 55 12.91 7.88 -3.44
N ILE A 56 12.11 8.14 -4.46
CA ILE A 56 12.06 9.46 -5.10
C ILE A 56 11.37 10.48 -4.19
N ALA A 57 10.22 10.14 -3.60
CA ALA A 57 9.51 10.99 -2.64
C ALA A 57 10.35 11.29 -1.39
N SER A 58 11.29 10.40 -1.01
CA SER A 58 12.20 10.61 0.12
C SER A 58 13.53 11.27 -0.24
N THR A 59 13.70 11.74 -1.46
CA THR A 59 14.95 12.34 -1.98
C THR A 59 16.16 11.38 -2.06
N LEU A 60 15.98 10.10 -1.76
CA LEU A 60 17.03 9.08 -1.86
C LEU A 60 17.38 8.72 -3.29
N LEU A 61 16.50 9.05 -4.24
CA LEU A 61 16.67 8.79 -5.65
C LEU A 61 16.14 9.97 -6.46
N LEU A 62 16.93 10.43 -7.43
CA LEU A 62 16.48 11.48 -8.35
C LEU A 62 15.58 10.88 -9.43
N PRO A 63 14.49 11.55 -9.82
CA PRO A 63 13.73 11.19 -11.02
C PRO A 63 14.53 11.48 -12.29
N ASP A 64 14.20 10.81 -13.40
CA ASP A 64 14.76 11.15 -14.72
C ASP A 64 14.07 12.40 -15.30
N SER A 65 12.76 12.57 -14.98
CA SER A 65 11.94 13.74 -15.33
C SER A 65 10.73 13.84 -14.41
N GLY A 66 9.98 14.95 -14.50
CA GLY A 66 8.84 15.28 -13.65
C GLY A 66 9.24 16.13 -12.47
N THR A 67 8.26 16.51 -11.65
CA THR A 67 8.44 17.35 -10.46
C THR A 67 8.09 16.61 -9.19
N VAL A 68 8.79 16.91 -8.10
CA VAL A 68 8.51 16.38 -6.76
C VAL A 68 8.65 17.51 -5.77
N GLU A 69 7.56 17.82 -5.08
CA GLU A 69 7.52 18.86 -4.05
C GLU A 69 7.06 18.27 -2.71
N ILE A 70 7.73 18.64 -1.64
CA ILE A 70 7.38 18.27 -0.26
C ILE A 70 7.11 19.57 0.51
N CYS A 71 5.89 19.74 0.98
CA CYS A 71 5.44 20.99 1.63
C CYS A 71 5.78 22.24 0.81
N GLY A 72 5.65 22.18 -0.52
CA GLY A 72 5.98 23.27 -1.44
C GLY A 72 7.48 23.47 -1.70
N VAL A 73 8.34 22.61 -1.17
CA VAL A 73 9.80 22.62 -1.43
C VAL A 73 10.12 21.66 -2.56
N ASP A 74 10.77 22.15 -3.63
CA ASP A 74 11.28 21.31 -4.72
C ASP A 74 12.32 20.33 -4.18
N ALA A 75 11.96 19.04 -4.15
CA ALA A 75 12.77 17.98 -3.56
C ALA A 75 14.01 17.64 -4.40
N VAL A 76 14.03 18.00 -5.69
CA VAL A 76 15.19 17.80 -6.59
C VAL A 76 16.21 18.91 -6.40
N ARG A 77 15.76 20.15 -6.33
CA ARG A 77 16.65 21.32 -6.22
C ARG A 77 17.08 21.60 -4.79
N GLN A 78 16.23 21.32 -3.80
CA GLN A 78 16.45 21.61 -2.38
C GLN A 78 16.25 20.37 -1.49
N PRO A 79 16.94 19.24 -1.76
CA PRO A 79 16.67 17.96 -1.07
C PRO A 79 16.84 18.03 0.44
N ARG A 80 17.81 18.83 0.94
CA ARG A 80 18.03 18.98 2.41
C ARG A 80 16.83 19.62 3.09
N LYS A 81 16.28 20.70 2.50
CA LYS A 81 15.08 21.35 3.04
C LYS A 81 13.85 20.46 2.95
N ALA A 82 13.70 19.74 1.85
CA ALA A 82 12.61 18.79 1.68
C ALA A 82 12.67 17.67 2.75
N CYS A 83 13.86 17.17 3.08
CA CYS A 83 14.07 16.14 4.12
C CYS A 83 13.65 16.60 5.52
N GLU A 84 13.65 17.91 5.82
CA GLU A 84 13.23 18.44 7.12
C GLU A 84 11.73 18.21 7.39
N HIS A 85 10.93 17.93 6.34
CA HIS A 85 9.49 17.77 6.42
C HIS A 85 9.03 16.30 6.35
N LEU A 86 9.95 15.34 6.20
CA LEU A 86 9.57 13.94 5.99
C LEU A 86 10.17 12.97 7.01
N SER A 87 9.39 11.95 7.33
CA SER A 87 9.86 10.73 8.01
C SER A 87 9.76 9.57 7.05
N LEU A 88 10.78 8.70 7.04
CA LEU A 88 10.87 7.55 6.16
C LEU A 88 11.03 6.27 6.96
N LEU A 89 10.20 5.28 6.63
CA LEU A 89 10.33 3.89 7.02
C LEU A 89 10.44 3.06 5.75
N LEU A 90 11.63 2.58 5.44
CA LEU A 90 11.86 1.61 4.37
C LEU A 90 11.61 0.20 4.90
N GLY A 91 11.12 -0.68 4.05
CA GLY A 91 11.01 -2.10 4.36
C GLY A 91 12.39 -2.68 4.69
N GLY A 92 12.49 -3.35 5.85
CA GLY A 92 13.75 -3.90 6.36
C GLY A 92 13.90 -3.69 7.86
N GLU A 93 14.98 -4.27 8.42
CA GLU A 93 15.28 -4.20 9.86
C GLU A 93 16.27 -3.09 10.21
N ASP A 94 16.80 -2.39 9.21
CA ASP A 94 17.88 -1.43 9.34
C ASP A 94 17.38 -0.05 9.76
N GLY A 95 18.27 0.73 10.34
CA GLY A 95 18.02 2.14 10.67
C GLY A 95 18.11 2.47 12.16
N PHE A 96 18.48 1.52 13.02
CA PHE A 96 18.77 1.75 14.43
C PHE A 96 20.19 1.33 14.81
N TYR A 97 20.74 2.00 15.81
CA TYR A 97 21.97 1.57 16.50
C TYR A 97 21.60 0.39 17.41
N LEU A 98 21.88 -0.83 16.97
CA LEU A 98 21.43 -2.06 17.61
C LEU A 98 21.96 -2.24 19.04
N SER A 99 23.14 -1.69 19.36
CA SER A 99 23.74 -1.76 20.70
C SER A 99 23.23 -0.69 21.65
N ALA A 100 22.55 0.34 21.15
CA ALA A 100 21.94 1.40 21.93
C ALA A 100 20.51 1.03 22.35
N SER A 101 20.01 1.67 23.41
CA SER A 101 18.64 1.49 23.87
C SER A 101 17.62 2.11 22.91
N ALA A 102 16.34 1.78 23.07
CA ALA A 102 15.28 2.41 22.31
C ALA A 102 15.20 3.92 22.57
N VAL A 103 15.39 4.35 23.84
CA VAL A 103 15.44 5.77 24.21
C VAL A 103 16.58 6.48 23.52
N ASP A 104 17.83 5.92 23.58
CA ASP A 104 19.00 6.53 22.96
C ASP A 104 18.82 6.69 21.43
N ASN A 105 18.25 5.67 20.78
CA ASN A 105 17.93 5.75 19.37
C ASN A 105 16.91 6.86 19.07
N LEU A 106 15.82 6.93 19.82
CA LEU A 106 14.82 7.99 19.62
C LEU A 106 15.37 9.37 19.93
N LEU A 107 16.25 9.50 20.95
CA LEU A 107 16.92 10.75 21.28
C LEU A 107 17.80 11.23 20.12
N PHE A 108 18.60 10.31 19.54
CA PHE A 108 19.41 10.60 18.35
C PHE A 108 18.54 11.12 17.19
N PHE A 109 17.45 10.41 16.87
CA PHE A 109 16.57 10.82 15.76
C PHE A 109 15.81 12.11 16.07
N ALA A 110 15.41 12.36 17.32
CA ALA A 110 14.81 13.63 17.73
C ALA A 110 15.76 14.81 17.48
N GLN A 111 17.06 14.64 17.80
CA GLN A 111 18.08 15.66 17.55
C GLN A 111 18.31 15.90 16.06
N VAL A 112 18.43 14.83 15.27
CA VAL A 112 18.59 14.93 13.81
C VAL A 112 17.38 15.61 13.14
N SER A 113 16.17 15.36 13.65
CA SER A 113 14.93 15.99 13.16
C SER A 113 14.71 17.42 13.70
N GLY A 114 15.66 17.97 14.47
CA GLY A 114 15.56 19.34 14.99
C GLY A 114 14.52 19.54 16.11
N VAL A 115 14.09 18.47 16.78
CA VAL A 115 13.16 18.54 17.91
C VAL A 115 13.81 19.34 19.06
N PRO A 116 13.16 20.39 19.58
CA PRO A 116 13.71 21.18 20.67
C PRO A 116 14.04 20.33 21.90
N LEU A 117 15.22 20.51 22.49
CA LEU A 117 15.73 19.71 23.60
C LEU A 117 14.74 19.58 24.77
N ILE A 118 14.04 20.68 25.09
CA ILE A 118 13.05 20.73 26.18
C ILE A 118 11.85 19.79 25.92
N LYS A 119 11.52 19.48 24.66
CA LYS A 119 10.38 18.63 24.28
C LYS A 119 10.77 17.17 24.09
N GLN A 120 12.05 16.86 23.86
CA GLN A 120 12.49 15.52 23.43
C GLN A 120 12.06 14.43 24.40
N LYS A 121 12.35 14.59 25.70
CA LYS A 121 12.02 13.60 26.73
C LYS A 121 10.52 13.29 26.81
N ALA A 122 9.68 14.32 26.74
CA ALA A 122 8.24 14.15 26.79
C ALA A 122 7.71 13.41 25.55
N LEU A 123 8.13 13.85 24.35
CA LEU A 123 7.72 13.24 23.08
C LEU A 123 8.20 11.79 22.95
N ILE A 124 9.44 11.49 23.38
CA ILE A 124 9.98 10.12 23.35
C ILE A 124 9.18 9.22 24.28
N ASN A 125 8.88 9.63 25.50
CA ASN A 125 8.10 8.84 26.44
C ASN A 125 6.68 8.61 25.91
N GLU A 126 6.02 9.64 25.39
CA GLU A 126 4.70 9.53 24.78
C GLU A 126 4.69 8.55 23.60
N ALA A 127 5.66 8.67 22.70
CA ALA A 127 5.81 7.78 21.57
C ALA A 127 6.03 6.31 21.99
N LEU A 128 6.91 6.07 22.98
CA LEU A 128 7.18 4.72 23.50
C LEU A 128 5.96 4.09 24.16
N VAL A 129 5.16 4.89 24.89
CA VAL A 129 3.88 4.42 25.46
C VAL A 129 2.90 4.03 24.35
N LYS A 130 2.71 4.91 23.33
CA LYS A 130 1.81 4.64 22.21
C LYS A 130 2.15 3.36 21.45
N VAL A 131 3.43 3.06 21.28
CA VAL A 131 3.86 1.85 20.56
C VAL A 131 4.07 0.62 21.47
N ASN A 132 3.67 0.68 22.75
CA ASN A 132 3.84 -0.38 23.74
C ASN A 132 5.30 -0.87 23.88
N LEU A 133 6.26 0.05 23.95
CA LEU A 133 7.70 -0.21 24.15
C LEU A 133 8.27 0.49 25.38
N PHE A 134 7.42 1.15 26.19
CA PHE A 134 7.89 1.94 27.33
C PHE A 134 8.62 1.10 28.39
N GLU A 135 8.13 -0.10 28.70
CA GLU A 135 8.72 -0.98 29.72
C GLU A 135 10.08 -1.56 29.30
N VAL A 136 10.35 -1.61 28.01
CA VAL A 136 11.61 -2.13 27.45
C VAL A 136 12.50 -1.04 26.87
N ARG A 137 12.18 0.22 27.13
CA ARG A 137 12.82 1.39 26.50
C ARG A 137 14.34 1.49 26.74
N ASP A 138 14.82 0.98 27.86
CA ASP A 138 16.24 1.02 28.24
C ASP A 138 17.02 -0.22 27.74
N GLN A 139 16.35 -1.17 27.09
CA GLN A 139 16.98 -2.36 26.52
C GLN A 139 17.62 -2.06 25.15
N PRO A 140 18.75 -2.70 24.82
CA PRO A 140 19.38 -2.58 23.50
C PRO A 140 18.45 -3.09 22.39
N VAL A 141 18.34 -2.35 21.28
CA VAL A 141 17.45 -2.66 20.17
C VAL A 141 17.75 -4.02 19.52
N ARG A 142 18.98 -4.54 19.63
CA ARG A 142 19.34 -5.90 19.17
C ARG A 142 18.50 -7.01 19.82
N THR A 143 17.94 -6.78 21.02
CA THR A 143 17.08 -7.75 21.72
C THR A 143 15.62 -7.70 21.28
N PHE A 144 15.25 -6.71 20.47
CA PHE A 144 13.89 -6.52 20.01
C PHE A 144 13.52 -7.52 18.91
N SER A 145 12.31 -8.07 18.99
CA SER A 145 11.71 -8.81 17.88
C SER A 145 11.54 -7.89 16.65
N ARG A 146 11.30 -8.48 15.49
CA ARG A 146 11.02 -7.72 14.27
C ARG A 146 9.82 -6.77 14.45
N GLY A 147 8.73 -7.27 15.07
CA GLY A 147 7.54 -6.45 15.38
C GLY A 147 7.85 -5.31 16.35
N MET A 148 8.71 -5.52 17.35
CA MET A 148 9.15 -4.46 18.26
C MET A 148 9.98 -3.41 17.53
N ARG A 149 10.90 -3.80 16.65
CA ARG A 149 11.67 -2.86 15.82
C ARG A 149 10.77 -2.05 14.90
N GLN A 150 9.76 -2.69 14.31
CA GLN A 150 8.78 -1.99 13.46
C GLN A 150 7.97 -0.96 14.25
N ARG A 151 7.53 -1.31 15.46
CA ARG A 151 6.87 -0.36 16.37
C ARG A 151 7.79 0.80 16.77
N LEU A 152 9.07 0.52 16.99
CA LEU A 152 10.06 1.56 17.28
C LEU A 152 10.25 2.52 16.08
N HIS A 153 10.18 2.04 14.84
CA HIS A 153 10.18 2.89 13.64
C HIS A 153 8.97 3.84 13.63
N ILE A 154 7.79 3.36 14.02
CA ILE A 154 6.61 4.24 14.16
C ILE A 154 6.83 5.26 15.27
N ALA A 155 7.39 4.86 16.43
CA ALA A 155 7.74 5.80 17.49
C ALA A 155 8.69 6.92 16.99
N ARG A 156 9.66 6.58 16.16
CA ARG A 156 10.56 7.56 15.53
C ARG A 156 9.79 8.58 14.69
N THR A 157 8.78 8.16 13.92
CA THR A 157 7.97 9.09 13.12
C THR A 157 7.13 10.02 14.02
N LEU A 158 6.58 9.49 15.11
CA LEU A 158 5.82 10.29 16.10
C LEU A 158 6.69 11.35 16.78
N VAL A 159 7.93 11.00 17.13
CA VAL A 159 8.89 11.93 17.77
C VAL A 159 9.30 13.04 16.81
N ALA A 160 9.54 12.73 15.54
CA ALA A 160 9.97 13.70 14.53
C ALA A 160 8.89 14.73 14.17
N GLN A 161 7.60 14.42 14.34
CA GLN A 161 6.46 15.30 14.05
C GLN A 161 6.47 15.89 12.63
N ASN A 162 6.98 15.15 11.65
CA ASN A 162 7.10 15.60 10.27
C ASN A 162 5.74 15.64 9.55
N SER A 163 5.62 16.54 8.57
CA SER A 163 4.39 16.73 7.79
C SER A 163 4.10 15.59 6.81
N LEU A 164 5.13 14.87 6.35
CA LEU A 164 5.02 13.73 5.44
C LEU A 164 5.63 12.48 6.07
N ILE A 165 4.89 11.38 6.05
CA ILE A 165 5.34 10.07 6.53
C ILE A 165 5.30 9.10 5.34
N LEU A 166 6.44 8.47 5.03
CA LEU A 166 6.58 7.48 3.97
C LEU A 166 6.82 6.11 4.59
N LEU A 167 5.92 5.15 4.33
CA LEU A 167 5.95 3.79 4.86
C LEU A 167 6.04 2.80 3.70
N ASP A 168 7.19 2.16 3.51
CA ASP A 168 7.38 1.16 2.44
C ASP A 168 7.17 -0.25 3.00
N GLU A 169 6.04 -0.86 2.67
CA GLU A 169 5.63 -2.21 3.08
C GLU A 169 5.82 -2.49 4.60
N PRO A 170 5.20 -1.69 5.49
CA PRO A 170 5.52 -1.67 6.91
C PRO A 170 5.19 -2.96 7.68
N THR A 171 4.37 -3.85 7.15
CA THR A 171 3.98 -5.11 7.81
C THR A 171 4.60 -6.33 7.16
N THR A 172 5.37 -6.16 6.08
CA THR A 172 5.96 -7.28 5.34
C THR A 172 6.91 -8.11 6.21
N GLY A 173 6.67 -9.43 6.26
CA GLY A 173 7.47 -10.39 7.03
C GLY A 173 7.24 -10.35 8.54
N LEU A 174 6.19 -9.69 9.03
CA LEU A 174 5.70 -9.81 10.39
C LEU A 174 4.74 -10.99 10.52
N ASP A 175 4.69 -11.57 11.71
CA ASP A 175 3.62 -12.50 12.06
C ASP A 175 2.26 -11.77 12.10
N PRO A 176 1.12 -12.50 12.02
CA PRO A 176 -0.21 -11.88 11.94
C PRO A 176 -0.57 -10.96 13.10
N GLU A 177 -0.13 -11.26 14.32
CA GLU A 177 -0.40 -10.46 15.51
C GLU A 177 0.41 -9.16 15.49
N SER A 178 1.72 -9.26 15.25
CA SER A 178 2.59 -8.09 15.09
C SER A 178 2.14 -7.17 13.96
N ALA A 179 1.75 -7.74 12.81
CA ALA A 179 1.22 -6.99 11.67
C ALA A 179 -0.10 -6.27 12.02
N SER A 180 -0.97 -6.91 12.80
CA SER A 180 -2.22 -6.29 13.30
C SER A 180 -1.93 -5.09 14.20
N GLY A 181 -1.00 -5.24 15.16
CA GLY A 181 -0.59 -4.14 16.03
C GLY A 181 0.03 -2.97 15.27
N VAL A 182 0.87 -3.25 14.25
CA VAL A 182 1.46 -2.20 13.40
C VAL A 182 0.38 -1.47 12.60
N ARG A 183 -0.59 -2.19 12.00
CA ARG A 183 -1.72 -1.55 11.28
C ARG A 183 -2.53 -0.64 12.19
N GLN A 184 -2.81 -1.08 13.43
CA GLN A 184 -3.51 -0.24 14.39
C GLN A 184 -2.75 1.06 14.66
N LEU A 185 -1.43 0.99 14.91
CA LEU A 185 -0.59 2.17 15.13
C LEU A 185 -0.58 3.10 13.91
N ILE A 186 -0.52 2.56 12.67
CA ILE A 186 -0.60 3.36 11.46
C ILE A 186 -1.98 4.04 11.35
N SER A 187 -3.06 3.35 11.69
CA SER A 187 -4.40 3.95 11.72
C SER A 187 -4.50 5.13 12.69
N GLU A 188 -3.82 5.05 13.84
CA GLU A 188 -3.77 6.13 14.84
C GLU A 188 -2.97 7.35 14.35
N LEU A 189 -2.02 7.17 13.41
CA LEU A 189 -1.31 8.28 12.77
C LEU A 189 -2.24 9.19 11.94
N ARG A 190 -3.45 8.76 11.60
CA ARG A 190 -4.49 9.58 10.94
C ARG A 190 -4.87 10.84 11.76
N HIS A 191 -4.70 10.78 13.08
CA HIS A 191 -4.97 11.89 13.97
C HIS A 191 -3.80 12.89 14.12
N VAL A 192 -2.66 12.60 13.50
CA VAL A 192 -1.50 13.51 13.42
C VAL A 192 -1.66 14.40 12.18
N PRO A 193 -1.23 15.68 12.21
CA PRO A 193 -1.38 16.60 11.07
C PRO A 193 -0.42 16.27 9.90
N SER A 194 -0.10 15.00 9.69
CA SER A 194 0.80 14.52 8.64
C SER A 194 0.02 13.83 7.53
N GLY A 195 0.50 13.93 6.29
CA GLY A 195 0.06 13.06 5.21
C GLY A 195 0.93 11.80 5.15
N ILE A 196 0.33 10.68 4.80
CA ILE A 196 0.99 9.36 4.82
C ILE A 196 0.94 8.71 3.44
N LEU A 197 2.09 8.33 2.90
CA LEU A 197 2.20 7.39 1.79
C LEU A 197 2.54 6.00 2.34
N LEU A 198 1.63 5.07 2.15
CA LEU A 198 1.80 3.66 2.51
C LEU A 198 1.93 2.83 1.23
N THR A 199 3.03 2.12 1.02
CA THR A 199 3.08 1.12 -0.05
C THR A 199 2.70 -0.25 0.47
N THR A 200 1.92 -0.97 -0.29
CA THR A 200 1.53 -2.34 0.05
C THR A 200 1.17 -3.14 -1.20
N HIS A 201 1.19 -4.45 -1.06
CA HIS A 201 0.62 -5.40 -2.01
C HIS A 201 -0.58 -6.16 -1.41
N THR A 202 -0.99 -5.82 -0.18
CA THR A 202 -2.02 -6.51 0.61
C THR A 202 -3.32 -5.72 0.61
N MET A 203 -4.41 -6.30 0.06
CA MET A 203 -5.73 -5.67 0.03
C MET A 203 -6.25 -5.32 1.42
N ARG A 204 -6.00 -6.19 2.40
CA ARG A 204 -6.42 -5.97 3.79
C ARG A 204 -5.87 -4.67 4.38
N GLU A 205 -4.64 -4.28 4.03
CA GLU A 205 -4.09 -3.00 4.49
C GLU A 205 -4.78 -1.82 3.84
N VAL A 206 -5.06 -1.95 2.54
CA VAL A 206 -5.80 -0.93 1.79
C VAL A 206 -7.19 -0.73 2.40
N GLU A 207 -7.94 -1.81 2.67
CA GLU A 207 -9.27 -1.74 3.28
C GLU A 207 -9.29 -1.10 4.67
N LEU A 208 -8.26 -1.37 5.49
CA LEU A 208 -8.22 -0.91 6.88
C LEU A 208 -7.65 0.50 7.02
N LEU A 209 -6.75 0.91 6.13
CA LEU A 209 -5.92 2.09 6.32
C LEU A 209 -6.14 3.20 5.29
N ALA A 210 -6.54 2.87 4.04
CA ALA A 210 -6.55 3.87 2.99
C ALA A 210 -7.74 4.84 3.08
N ASP A 211 -7.47 6.13 2.98
CA ASP A 211 -8.45 7.15 2.63
C ASP A 211 -8.56 7.24 1.09
N ARG A 212 -7.41 7.16 0.41
CA ARG A 212 -7.34 7.04 -1.06
C ARG A 212 -6.34 5.96 -1.48
N VAL A 213 -6.58 5.42 -2.66
CA VAL A 213 -5.74 4.37 -3.27
C VAL A 213 -5.20 4.85 -4.61
N VAL A 214 -3.93 4.62 -4.84
CA VAL A 214 -3.29 4.73 -6.14
C VAL A 214 -2.84 3.33 -6.53
N VAL A 215 -3.45 2.76 -7.57
CA VAL A 215 -3.03 1.45 -8.10
C VAL A 215 -1.96 1.67 -9.16
N ILE A 216 -0.80 1.04 -8.96
CA ILE A 216 0.34 1.13 -9.87
C ILE A 216 0.61 -0.23 -10.53
N GLN A 217 0.77 -0.23 -11.86
CA GLN A 217 1.17 -1.37 -12.66
C GLN A 217 2.17 -0.93 -13.73
N ASP A 218 3.27 -1.65 -13.88
CA ASP A 218 4.32 -1.38 -14.89
C ASP A 218 4.78 0.09 -14.89
N GLY A 219 4.90 0.67 -13.69
CA GLY A 219 5.35 2.04 -13.48
C GLY A 219 4.33 3.13 -13.77
N LYS A 220 3.10 2.79 -14.09
CA LYS A 220 2.01 3.74 -14.37
C LYS A 220 0.90 3.62 -13.36
N SER A 221 0.28 4.74 -12.97
CA SER A 221 -0.96 4.67 -12.19
C SER A 221 -2.11 4.26 -13.11
N ILE A 222 -2.84 3.21 -12.74
CA ILE A 222 -4.00 2.71 -13.49
C ILE A 222 -5.31 3.12 -12.86
N PHE A 223 -5.28 3.47 -11.57
CA PHE A 223 -6.42 4.00 -10.81
C PHE A 223 -5.93 4.97 -9.74
N LYS A 224 -6.74 6.00 -9.45
CA LYS A 224 -6.56 6.93 -8.32
C LYS A 224 -7.95 7.33 -7.82
N GLY A 225 -8.20 7.16 -6.53
CA GLY A 225 -9.49 7.52 -5.94
C GLY A 225 -9.69 6.87 -4.58
N THR A 226 -10.90 6.97 -4.06
CA THR A 226 -11.34 6.30 -2.84
C THR A 226 -11.60 4.81 -3.09
N LEU A 227 -11.78 4.03 -2.02
CA LEU A 227 -12.17 2.61 -2.14
C LEU A 227 -13.53 2.44 -2.81
N GLU A 228 -14.46 3.36 -2.55
CA GLU A 228 -15.77 3.35 -3.18
C GLU A 228 -15.68 3.62 -4.68
N GLU A 229 -14.92 4.63 -5.09
CA GLU A 229 -14.65 4.91 -6.51
C GLU A 229 -13.93 3.73 -7.17
N MET A 230 -13.02 3.05 -6.46
CA MET A 230 -12.33 1.86 -6.97
C MET A 230 -13.33 0.71 -7.22
N ARG A 231 -14.25 0.45 -6.30
CA ARG A 231 -15.31 -0.55 -6.47
C ARG A 231 -16.21 -0.25 -7.67
N ASN A 232 -16.55 1.03 -7.84
CA ASN A 232 -17.42 1.48 -8.93
C ASN A 232 -16.70 1.58 -10.29
N SER A 233 -15.36 1.50 -10.32
CA SER A 233 -14.57 1.62 -11.57
C SER A 233 -14.50 0.32 -12.38
N VAL A 234 -14.96 -0.79 -11.83
CA VAL A 234 -15.01 -2.11 -12.51
C VAL A 234 -16.46 -2.47 -12.80
N GLU A 235 -16.69 -3.06 -13.96
CA GLU A 235 -18.02 -3.48 -14.38
C GLU A 235 -18.51 -4.77 -13.68
N ILE A 236 -17.94 -5.16 -12.54
CA ILE A 236 -18.36 -6.33 -11.78
C ILE A 236 -19.56 -5.96 -10.92
N ASN A 237 -20.70 -6.57 -11.21
CA ASN A 237 -21.98 -6.29 -10.54
C ASN A 237 -22.10 -7.05 -9.22
N HIS A 238 -21.87 -8.37 -9.28
CA HIS A 238 -21.91 -9.26 -8.11
C HIS A 238 -21.11 -10.54 -8.40
N VAL A 239 -20.84 -11.30 -7.36
CA VAL A 239 -20.19 -12.61 -7.45
C VAL A 239 -21.16 -13.67 -6.97
N SER A 240 -21.42 -14.67 -7.83
CA SER A 240 -22.22 -15.84 -7.48
C SER A 240 -21.30 -17.03 -7.24
N THR A 241 -21.50 -17.72 -6.11
CA THR A 241 -20.81 -18.97 -5.79
C THR A 241 -21.70 -20.15 -6.15
N TYR A 242 -21.16 -21.06 -6.94
CA TYR A 242 -21.83 -22.31 -7.31
C TYR A 242 -21.14 -23.50 -6.67
N LEU A 243 -21.95 -24.48 -6.25
CA LEU A 243 -21.48 -25.78 -5.73
C LEU A 243 -21.63 -26.83 -6.84
N ALA A 244 -20.53 -27.55 -7.09
CA ALA A 244 -20.48 -28.67 -8.02
C ALA A 244 -19.79 -29.89 -7.37
N HIS A 245 -20.25 -31.10 -7.67
CA HIS A 245 -19.61 -32.34 -7.22
C HIS A 245 -18.54 -32.83 -8.20
N ALA A 246 -18.60 -32.37 -9.43
CA ALA A 246 -17.60 -32.61 -10.44
C ALA A 246 -17.48 -31.41 -11.38
N VAL A 247 -16.26 -31.08 -11.78
CA VAL A 247 -15.94 -29.97 -12.66
C VAL A 247 -14.93 -30.44 -13.70
N SER A 248 -15.24 -30.28 -14.99
CA SER A 248 -14.30 -30.56 -16.06
C SER A 248 -13.57 -29.30 -16.52
N GLU A 249 -12.36 -29.44 -17.02
CA GLU A 249 -11.59 -28.33 -17.60
C GLU A 249 -12.35 -27.66 -18.77
N ASP A 250 -13.10 -28.45 -19.56
CA ASP A 250 -13.91 -27.96 -20.68
C ASP A 250 -15.07 -27.07 -20.19
N GLN A 251 -15.71 -27.44 -19.06
CA GLN A 251 -16.76 -26.63 -18.45
C GLN A 251 -16.19 -25.29 -17.95
N ILE A 252 -15.04 -25.29 -17.30
CA ILE A 252 -14.40 -24.05 -16.84
C ILE A 252 -13.97 -23.17 -18.00
N LYS A 253 -13.46 -23.78 -19.09
CA LYS A 253 -13.11 -23.03 -20.30
C LYS A 253 -14.32 -22.35 -20.92
N LYS A 254 -15.41 -23.07 -21.11
CA LYS A 254 -16.68 -22.54 -21.66
C LYS A 254 -17.26 -21.44 -20.76
N LEU A 255 -17.20 -21.64 -19.43
CA LEU A 255 -17.62 -20.62 -18.48
C LEU A 255 -16.78 -19.34 -18.61
N LYS A 256 -15.47 -19.47 -18.67
CA LYS A 256 -14.55 -18.32 -18.87
C LYS A 256 -14.81 -17.59 -20.20
N GLU A 257 -15.15 -18.30 -21.25
CA GLU A 257 -15.54 -17.71 -22.53
C GLU A 257 -16.87 -16.96 -22.41
N GLN A 258 -17.86 -17.51 -21.70
CA GLN A 258 -19.16 -16.88 -21.46
C GLN A 258 -19.07 -15.60 -20.63
N VAL A 259 -18.27 -15.61 -19.54
CA VAL A 259 -18.15 -14.48 -18.59
C VAL A 259 -16.98 -13.55 -18.87
N GLY A 260 -16.25 -13.74 -19.97
CA GLY A 260 -15.17 -12.82 -20.38
C GLY A 260 -13.81 -13.07 -19.73
N GLY A 261 -13.52 -14.29 -19.28
CA GLY A 261 -12.17 -14.84 -19.05
C GLY A 261 -11.53 -14.58 -17.68
N SER A 262 -11.76 -13.45 -17.02
CA SER A 262 -11.01 -13.07 -15.81
C SER A 262 -11.78 -13.26 -14.50
N SER A 263 -12.97 -13.85 -14.53
CA SER A 263 -13.95 -13.74 -13.46
C SER A 263 -14.42 -15.09 -12.90
N VAL A 264 -13.61 -16.14 -13.06
CA VAL A 264 -13.95 -17.48 -12.57
C VAL A 264 -12.84 -18.02 -11.70
N GLU A 265 -13.12 -18.24 -10.42
CA GLU A 265 -12.24 -18.88 -9.45
C GLU A 265 -12.84 -20.24 -9.04
N VAL A 266 -12.01 -21.27 -8.98
CA VAL A 266 -12.43 -22.62 -8.59
C VAL A 266 -11.68 -23.00 -7.32
N LEU A 267 -12.44 -23.25 -6.25
CA LEU A 267 -11.92 -23.72 -4.97
C LEU A 267 -12.30 -25.18 -4.76
N ASP A 268 -11.31 -26.06 -4.69
CA ASP A 268 -11.49 -27.49 -4.36
C ASP A 268 -11.53 -27.65 -2.83
N LYS A 269 -12.62 -28.22 -2.31
CA LYS A 269 -12.81 -28.53 -0.89
C LYS A 269 -13.29 -29.95 -0.70
N CYS A 270 -12.36 -30.85 -0.45
CA CYS A 270 -12.51 -32.26 -0.01
C CYS A 270 -13.42 -33.16 -0.88
N ASP A 271 -14.62 -32.82 -1.22
CA ASP A 271 -15.54 -33.63 -2.05
C ASP A 271 -16.46 -32.74 -2.90
N SER A 272 -16.16 -31.46 -2.98
CA SER A 272 -17.00 -30.48 -3.68
C SER A 272 -16.17 -29.31 -4.19
N TYR A 273 -16.58 -28.79 -5.35
CA TYR A 273 -15.99 -27.60 -5.95
C TYR A 273 -16.88 -26.39 -5.70
N TYR A 274 -16.28 -25.32 -5.23
CA TYR A 274 -16.94 -24.02 -5.14
C TYR A 274 -16.41 -23.15 -6.29
N ILE A 275 -17.31 -22.67 -7.14
CA ILE A 275 -16.95 -21.89 -8.31
C ILE A 275 -17.51 -20.49 -8.12
N ASP A 276 -16.62 -19.52 -7.90
CA ASP A 276 -16.98 -18.11 -7.84
C ASP A 276 -16.98 -17.52 -9.25
N VAL A 277 -18.11 -16.94 -9.63
CA VAL A 277 -18.31 -16.31 -10.94
C VAL A 277 -18.62 -14.83 -10.71
N ALA A 278 -17.72 -13.97 -11.15
CA ALA A 278 -17.95 -12.53 -11.12
C ALA A 278 -18.70 -12.09 -12.37
N TRP A 279 -19.90 -11.58 -12.18
CA TRP A 279 -20.79 -11.14 -13.25
C TRP A 279 -20.57 -9.68 -13.60
N THR A 280 -20.46 -9.39 -14.88
CA THR A 280 -20.39 -8.02 -15.39
C THR A 280 -21.75 -7.55 -15.90
N VAL A 281 -21.94 -6.24 -16.01
CA VAL A 281 -23.21 -5.63 -16.49
C VAL A 281 -23.58 -6.10 -17.90
N SER A 282 -22.58 -6.49 -18.69
CA SER A 282 -22.75 -6.86 -20.11
C SER A 282 -23.01 -8.35 -20.36
N VAL A 283 -23.05 -9.18 -19.32
CA VAL A 283 -23.21 -10.65 -19.44
C VAL A 283 -24.46 -11.09 -18.67
N PRO A 284 -25.26 -12.07 -19.18
CA PRO A 284 -26.38 -12.64 -18.45
C PRO A 284 -25.95 -13.15 -17.07
N ASN A 285 -26.70 -12.80 -16.02
CA ASN A 285 -26.38 -13.09 -14.62
C ASN A 285 -26.68 -14.54 -14.19
N GLU A 286 -26.93 -15.45 -15.14
CA GLU A 286 -27.29 -16.84 -14.87
C GLU A 286 -26.49 -17.78 -15.76
N LEU A 287 -26.10 -18.91 -15.17
CA LEU A 287 -25.49 -19.99 -15.92
C LEU A 287 -26.56 -20.69 -16.76
N ASP A 288 -26.18 -21.12 -17.96
CA ASP A 288 -27.09 -21.97 -18.78
C ASP A 288 -27.24 -23.33 -18.08
N GLU A 289 -28.40 -23.59 -17.52
CA GLU A 289 -28.76 -24.83 -16.82
C GLU A 289 -28.56 -26.09 -17.68
N ARG A 290 -28.56 -25.94 -19.02
CA ARG A 290 -28.30 -27.06 -19.94
C ARG A 290 -26.85 -27.46 -20.00
N MET A 291 -25.95 -26.54 -19.64
CA MET A 291 -24.49 -26.75 -19.67
C MET A 291 -23.90 -26.99 -18.28
N PHE A 292 -24.54 -26.42 -17.25
CA PHE A 292 -24.02 -26.44 -15.88
C PHE A 292 -25.10 -26.92 -14.90
N THR A 293 -24.89 -28.11 -14.33
CA THR A 293 -25.76 -28.70 -13.29
C THR A 293 -25.39 -28.23 -11.89
N TRP A 294 -24.72 -27.09 -11.78
CA TRP A 294 -24.18 -26.55 -10.54
C TRP A 294 -25.27 -25.79 -9.77
N LYS A 295 -25.26 -25.93 -8.45
CA LYS A 295 -26.22 -25.26 -7.59
C LYS A 295 -25.68 -23.93 -7.13
N LYS A 296 -26.36 -22.81 -7.39
CA LYS A 296 -26.04 -21.52 -6.79
C LYS A 296 -26.26 -21.58 -5.27
N VAL A 297 -25.23 -21.32 -4.48
CA VAL A 297 -25.27 -21.41 -3.02
C VAL A 297 -25.08 -20.07 -2.32
N ASN A 298 -24.47 -19.09 -3.00
CA ASN A 298 -24.26 -17.76 -2.44
C ASN A 298 -24.24 -16.68 -3.53
N GLU A 299 -24.54 -15.45 -3.12
CA GLU A 299 -24.37 -14.24 -3.91
C GLU A 299 -23.87 -13.11 -3.00
N ARG A 300 -22.86 -12.38 -3.43
CA ARG A 300 -22.22 -11.31 -2.67
C ARG A 300 -21.69 -10.20 -3.55
N ASN A 301 -21.44 -9.05 -2.96
CA ASN A 301 -20.68 -7.99 -3.62
C ASN A 301 -19.24 -8.45 -3.89
N PRO A 302 -18.58 -7.91 -4.94
CA PRO A 302 -17.20 -8.21 -5.22
C PRO A 302 -16.30 -7.77 -4.07
N SER A 303 -15.33 -8.62 -3.71
CA SER A 303 -14.24 -8.26 -2.80
C SER A 303 -13.33 -7.22 -3.45
N LEU A 304 -12.57 -6.49 -2.63
CA LEU A 304 -11.61 -5.52 -3.17
C LEU A 304 -10.53 -6.20 -4.03
N GLU A 305 -10.19 -7.45 -3.73
CA GLU A 305 -9.23 -8.24 -4.50
C GLU A 305 -9.77 -8.55 -5.91
N GLU A 306 -11.04 -8.93 -6.03
CA GLU A 306 -11.69 -9.15 -7.33
C GLU A 306 -11.80 -7.86 -8.14
N VAL A 307 -12.10 -6.74 -7.49
CA VAL A 307 -12.08 -5.41 -8.10
C VAL A 307 -10.68 -5.07 -8.62
N TYR A 308 -9.66 -5.29 -7.83
CA TYR A 308 -8.25 -5.06 -8.21
C TYR A 308 -7.82 -5.92 -9.40
N LEU A 309 -8.16 -7.21 -9.38
CA LEU A 309 -7.90 -8.12 -10.50
C LEU A 309 -8.65 -7.69 -11.77
N GLY A 310 -9.87 -7.19 -11.63
CA GLY A 310 -10.64 -6.59 -12.72
C GLY A 310 -9.94 -5.38 -13.34
N LEU A 311 -9.40 -4.48 -12.52
CA LEU A 311 -8.61 -3.32 -12.98
C LEU A 311 -7.36 -3.75 -13.75
N LEU A 312 -6.64 -4.76 -13.27
CA LEU A 312 -5.44 -5.27 -13.93
C LEU A 312 -5.74 -5.93 -15.28
N SER A 313 -6.85 -6.65 -15.40
CA SER A 313 -7.25 -7.37 -16.62
C SER A 313 -7.88 -6.46 -17.69
N GLY A 314 -8.62 -5.43 -17.27
CA GLY A 314 -9.23 -4.46 -18.17
C GLY A 314 -8.22 -3.66 -19.01
N ARG A 315 -6.99 -3.51 -18.54
CA ARG A 315 -5.91 -2.83 -19.26
C ARG A 315 -5.21 -3.74 -20.28
N ARG A 316 -5.06 -5.03 -19.99
CA ARG A 316 -4.47 -5.98 -20.95
C ARG A 316 -5.24 -6.04 -22.26
N LYS A 317 -6.57 -5.85 -22.23
CA LYS A 317 -7.41 -5.77 -23.46
C LYS A 317 -7.29 -4.46 -24.22
N LYS A 318 -6.81 -3.36 -23.60
CA LYS A 318 -6.62 -2.06 -24.28
C LYS A 318 -5.23 -1.92 -24.92
N ASP A 319 -4.22 -2.59 -24.39
CA ASP A 319 -2.84 -2.54 -24.92
C ASP A 319 -2.61 -3.58 -26.05
N GLU A 320 -3.54 -4.55 -26.22
CA GLU A 320 -3.52 -5.54 -27.32
C GLU A 320 -4.37 -5.14 -28.55
N ARG A 321 -4.97 -3.94 -28.55
CA ARG A 321 -5.69 -3.35 -29.69
C ARG A 321 -4.96 -2.11 -30.20
#